data_224ad21c8ad5dc6a08094a21d8fe3f1a
#
_entry.id   224ad21c8ad5dc6a08094a21d8fe3f1a
#
_cell.length_a   1.000
_cell.length_b   1.000
_cell.length_c   1.000
_cell.angle_alpha   90.00
_cell.angle_beta   90.00
_cell.angle_gamma   90.00
#
_symmetry.space_group_name_H-M   'P 1'
#
loop_
_entity.id
_entity.type
_entity.pdbx_description
1 polymer ?
#
loop_
_entity_poly.entity_id
_entity_poly.type
_entity_poly.pdbx_seq_one_letter_code
_entity_poly.pdbx_strand_id
1 'polypeptide(L)' 'MTCKDYVKLDEPTRLAVVKEILKGDNSAFGPLGDNFSETMANTMCEYMPDRTIREILIGSPP' A
#
# COMPACT_ATOMS: atom_id res chain seq x y z
N MET A 1 -4.67 7.97 -3.53
CA MET A 1 -5.33 7.53 -2.28
C MET A 1 -4.39 7.74 -1.10
N THR A 2 -4.86 8.42 -0.08
CA THR A 2 -4.09 8.61 1.14
C THR A 2 -4.21 7.40 2.06
N CYS A 3 -3.26 7.30 3.01
CA CYS A 3 -3.34 6.25 4.01
C CYS A 3 -4.63 6.29 4.81
N LYS A 4 -5.15 7.49 5.10
CA LYS A 4 -6.42 7.63 5.81
C LYS A 4 -7.56 6.96 5.07
N ASP A 5 -7.61 7.11 3.76
CA ASP A 5 -8.64 6.48 2.94
C ASP A 5 -8.42 4.98 2.83
N TYR A 6 -7.17 4.57 2.69
CA TYR A 6 -6.82 3.17 2.55
C TYR A 6 -7.25 2.34 3.78
N VAL A 7 -6.97 2.83 4.98
CA VAL A 7 -7.28 2.06 6.19
C VAL A 7 -8.77 1.95 6.46
N LYS A 8 -9.59 2.79 5.83
CA LYS A 8 -11.04 2.71 5.94
C LYS A 8 -11.67 1.64 5.06
N LEU A 9 -10.91 1.13 4.10
CA LEU A 9 -11.40 0.10 3.18
C LEU A 9 -11.46 -1.25 3.89
N ASP A 10 -12.36 -2.10 3.43
CA ASP A 10 -12.41 -3.48 3.90
C ASP A 10 -11.22 -4.26 3.31
N GLU A 11 -10.91 -5.40 3.90
CA GLU A 11 -9.73 -6.18 3.54
C GLU A 11 -9.68 -6.55 2.05
N PRO A 12 -10.74 -7.07 1.43
CA PRO A 12 -10.71 -7.39 0.00
C PRO A 12 -10.41 -6.18 -0.88
N THR A 13 -10.94 -5.02 -0.51
CA THR A 13 -10.72 -3.80 -1.27
C THR A 13 -9.26 -3.32 -1.11
N ARG A 14 -8.72 -3.40 0.11
CA ARG A 14 -7.32 -3.06 0.34
C ARG A 14 -6.40 -3.94 -0.49
N LEU A 15 -6.67 -5.23 -0.55
CA LEU A 15 -5.88 -6.16 -1.37
C LEU A 15 -5.95 -5.79 -2.85
N ALA A 16 -7.13 -5.41 -3.33
CA ALA A 16 -7.29 -5.00 -4.72
C ALA A 16 -6.47 -3.75 -5.04
N VAL A 17 -6.46 -2.78 -4.13
CA VAL A 17 -5.66 -1.56 -4.28
C VAL A 17 -4.17 -1.89 -4.33
N VAL A 18 -3.71 -2.75 -3.43
CA VAL A 18 -2.31 -3.17 -3.39
C VAL A 18 -1.92 -3.86 -4.70
N LYS A 19 -2.75 -4.77 -5.19
CA LYS A 19 -2.50 -5.46 -6.45
C LYS A 19 -2.37 -4.49 -7.61
N GLU A 20 -3.24 -3.49 -7.69
CA GLU A 20 -3.18 -2.50 -8.76
C GLU A 20 -1.91 -1.68 -8.72
N ILE A 21 -1.50 -1.26 -7.54
CA ILE A 21 -0.27 -0.47 -7.38
C ILE A 21 0.97 -1.29 -7.74
N LEU A 22 1.06 -2.50 -7.22
CA LEU A 22 2.22 -3.36 -7.45
C LEU A 22 2.29 -3.87 -8.89
N LYS A 23 1.17 -3.96 -9.55
CA LYS A 23 1.09 -4.41 -10.94
C LYS A 23 1.68 -3.39 -11.91
N GLY A 24 1.48 -2.11 -11.62
CA GLY A 24 1.93 -1.04 -12.52
C GLY A 24 3.38 -0.65 -12.37
N ASP A 25 3.98 -0.89 -11.21
CA ASP A 25 5.33 -0.42 -10.89
C ASP A 25 6.14 -1.49 -10.18
N ASN A 26 7.46 -1.46 -10.37
CA ASN A 26 8.37 -2.30 -9.60
C ASN A 26 8.43 -1.78 -8.17
N SER A 27 8.07 -2.64 -7.23
CA SER A 27 8.05 -2.29 -5.82
C SER A 27 8.90 -3.27 -5.03
N ALA A 28 9.49 -2.80 -3.93
CA ALA A 28 10.23 -3.66 -3.02
C ALA A 28 9.35 -4.76 -2.43
N PHE A 29 8.04 -4.54 -2.37
CA PHE A 29 7.09 -5.49 -1.81
C PHE A 29 6.53 -6.49 -2.84
N GLY A 30 6.73 -6.25 -4.13
CA GLY A 30 6.20 -7.11 -5.18
C GLY A 30 6.55 -8.59 -5.00
N PRO A 31 7.84 -8.94 -4.79
CA PRO A 31 8.24 -10.34 -4.59
C PRO A 31 7.71 -10.97 -3.31
N LEU A 32 7.26 -10.16 -2.36
CA LEU A 32 6.80 -10.65 -1.05
C LEU A 32 5.33 -11.06 -1.05
N GLY A 33 4.60 -10.72 -2.12
CA GLY A 33 3.21 -11.09 -2.26
C GLY A 33 2.24 -10.03 -1.78
N ASP A 34 0.98 -10.14 -2.24
CA ASP A 34 -0.03 -9.12 -1.99
C ASP A 34 -0.46 -9.05 -0.53
N ASN A 35 -0.61 -10.20 0.13
CA ASN A 35 -1.03 -10.24 1.53
C ASN A 35 -0.01 -9.58 2.45
N PHE A 36 1.26 -9.88 2.23
CA PHE A 36 2.34 -9.26 3.02
C PHE A 36 2.38 -7.76 2.76
N SER A 37 2.27 -7.36 1.49
CA SER A 37 2.29 -5.95 1.11
C SER A 37 1.14 -5.18 1.73
N GLU A 38 -0.06 -5.77 1.76
CA GLU A 38 -1.23 -5.15 2.38
C GLU A 38 -1.01 -4.97 3.89
N THR A 39 -0.51 -5.99 4.56
CA THR A 39 -0.25 -5.93 6.00
C THR A 39 0.78 -4.84 6.32
N MET A 40 1.87 -4.80 5.57
CA MET A 40 2.91 -3.79 5.78
C MET A 40 2.40 -2.38 5.49
N ALA A 41 1.63 -2.24 4.42
CA ALA A 41 1.05 -0.94 4.07
C ALA A 41 0.11 -0.44 5.18
N ASN A 42 -0.73 -1.33 5.70
CA ASN A 42 -1.64 -0.98 6.78
C ASN A 42 -0.88 -0.52 8.03
N THR A 43 0.17 -1.26 8.39
CA THR A 43 1.02 -0.90 9.53
C THR A 43 1.70 0.44 9.33
N MET A 44 2.30 0.65 8.17
CA MET A 44 3.00 1.90 7.87
C MET A 44 2.04 3.08 7.79
N CYS A 45 0.83 2.86 7.32
CA CYS A 45 -0.18 3.91 7.29
C CYS A 45 -0.61 4.35 8.67
N GLU A 46 -0.55 3.48 9.67
CA GLU A 46 -0.82 3.87 11.05
C GLU A 46 0.20 4.87 11.57
N TYR A 47 1.46 4.74 11.14
CA TYR A 47 2.53 5.65 11.55
C TYR A 47 2.59 6.92 10.69
N MET A 48 2.15 6.82 9.44
CA MET A 48 2.27 7.92 8.49
C MET A 48 0.94 8.15 7.76
N PRO A 49 -0.12 8.59 8.49
CA PRO A 49 -1.45 8.71 7.90
C PRO A 49 -1.58 9.76 6.80
N ASP A 50 -0.65 10.72 6.76
CA ASP A 50 -0.66 11.78 5.75
C ASP A 50 -0.01 11.38 4.42
N ARG A 51 0.66 10.25 4.38
CA ARG A 51 1.28 9.75 3.17
C ARG A 51 0.25 9.06 2.28
N THR A 52 0.57 8.96 0.99
CA THR A 52 -0.27 8.19 0.07
C THR A 52 0.13 6.72 0.14
N ILE A 53 -0.83 5.85 -0.16
CA ILE A 53 -0.55 4.41 -0.19
C ILE A 53 0.51 4.07 -1.24
N ARG A 54 0.53 4.80 -2.34
CA ARG A 54 1.53 4.62 -3.38
C ARG A 54 2.94 4.92 -2.86
N GLU A 55 3.10 5.98 -2.08
CA GLU A 55 4.38 6.31 -1.47
C GLU A 55 4.86 5.22 -0.52
N ILE A 56 3.92 4.62 0.23
CA ILE A 56 4.25 3.54 1.15
C ILE A 56 4.75 2.31 0.40
N LEU A 57 4.07 1.93 -0.66
CA LEU A 57 4.36 0.68 -1.38
C LEU A 57 5.53 0.80 -2.35
N ILE A 58 5.70 1.95 -2.96
CA ILE A 58 6.70 2.15 -4.01
C ILE A 58 7.83 3.05 -3.53
N GLY A 59 7.53 3.98 -2.65
CA GLY A 59 8.47 4.97 -2.17
C GLY A 59 8.29 6.30 -2.89
N SER A 60 8.82 7.36 -2.29
CA SER A 60 8.76 8.68 -2.88
C SER A 60 9.84 8.79 -3.95
N PRO A 61 9.55 9.43 -5.09
CA PRO A 61 10.60 9.70 -6.08
C PRO A 61 11.64 10.65 -5.49
N PRO A 62 12.87 10.51 -5.89
CA PRO A 62 13.95 11.37 -5.42
C PRO A 62 13.75 12.83 -5.81
#